data_a5694fba8a25845515f0d716087e15dd
#
_entry.id   a5694fba8a25845515f0d716087e15dd
#
_cell.length_a   1.000
_cell.length_b   1.000
_cell.length_c   1.000
_cell.angle_alpha   90.00
_cell.angle_beta   90.00
_cell.angle_gamma   90.00
#
_symmetry.space_group_name_H-M   'P 1'
#
loop_
_entity.id
_entity.type
_entity.pdbx_description
1 polymer ?
#
loop_
_entity_poly.entity_id
_entity_poly.type
_entity_poly.pdbx_seq_one_letter_code
_entity_poly.pdbx_strand_id
1 'polypeptide(L)'
;MSRLDDDLAAAAEDELARALTLGWRELAKVTPWGDTFEGFTPEGRDVCFERAYLWEAAAGGDIRVEVAVYEPQAYERGVRRVGSVSRNGSNG
;
A
#
# COMPACT_ATOMS: atom_id res chain seq x y z
N MET A 1 -22.88 1.69 1.34
CA MET A 1 -21.55 1.71 0.80
C MET A 1 -21.57 2.10 -0.65
N SER A 2 -20.68 2.95 -1.08
CA SER A 2 -20.68 3.41 -2.46
C SER A 2 -19.77 2.52 -3.31
N ARG A 3 -20.10 2.44 -4.60
CA ARG A 3 -19.25 1.71 -5.54
C ARG A 3 -17.86 2.34 -5.62
N LEU A 4 -17.78 3.65 -5.42
CA LEU A 4 -16.50 4.34 -5.42
C LEU A 4 -15.61 3.82 -4.28
N ASP A 5 -16.14 3.75 -3.07
CA ASP A 5 -15.36 3.28 -1.94
C ASP A 5 -14.91 1.83 -2.14
N ASP A 6 -15.79 0.99 -2.68
CA ASP A 6 -15.44 -0.40 -2.94
C ASP A 6 -14.37 -0.50 -4.02
N ASP A 7 -14.44 0.34 -5.04
CA ASP A 7 -13.45 0.32 -6.12
C ASP A 7 -12.09 0.81 -5.62
N LEU A 8 -12.08 1.88 -4.83
CA LEU A 8 -10.83 2.37 -4.24
C LEU A 8 -10.23 1.33 -3.28
N ALA A 9 -11.08 0.67 -2.49
CA ALA A 9 -10.61 -0.37 -1.58
C ALA A 9 -10.00 -1.54 -2.33
N ALA A 10 -10.63 -1.96 -3.41
CA ALA A 10 -10.10 -3.06 -4.23
C ALA A 10 -8.73 -2.70 -4.80
N ALA A 11 -8.58 -1.47 -5.27
CA ALA A 11 -7.29 -1.02 -5.80
C ALA A 11 -6.22 -1.02 -4.71
N ALA A 12 -6.56 -0.53 -3.51
CA ALA A 12 -5.62 -0.49 -2.40
C ALA A 12 -5.22 -1.89 -1.97
N GLU A 13 -6.17 -2.81 -1.91
CA GLU A 13 -5.89 -4.19 -1.51
C GLU A 13 -5.03 -4.91 -2.54
N ASP A 14 -5.29 -4.68 -3.83
CA ASP A 14 -4.48 -5.27 -4.88
C ASP A 14 -3.04 -4.77 -4.82
N GLU A 15 -2.86 -3.48 -4.61
CA GLU A 15 -1.52 -2.92 -4.54
C GLU A 15 -0.78 -3.38 -3.30
N LEU A 16 -1.48 -3.44 -2.16
CA LEU A 16 -0.87 -3.95 -0.93
C LEU A 16 -0.45 -5.41 -1.10
N ALA A 17 -1.31 -6.23 -1.70
CA ALA A 17 -0.97 -7.62 -1.94
C ALA A 17 0.28 -7.75 -2.81
N ARG A 18 0.38 -6.92 -3.85
CA ARG A 18 1.55 -6.91 -4.71
C ARG A 18 2.82 -6.57 -3.94
N ALA A 19 2.74 -5.53 -3.10
CA ALA A 19 3.89 -5.12 -2.29
C ALA A 19 4.32 -6.23 -1.34
N LEU A 20 3.36 -6.91 -0.73
CA LEU A 20 3.67 -7.94 0.25
C LEU A 20 4.27 -9.20 -0.38
N THR A 21 4.17 -9.36 -1.71
CA THR A 21 4.83 -10.50 -2.37
C THR A 21 6.34 -10.34 -2.41
N LEU A 22 6.85 -9.13 -2.18
CA LEU A 22 8.29 -8.89 -2.27
C LEU A 22 9.06 -9.54 -1.13
N GLY A 23 8.43 -9.73 0.02
CA GLY A 23 9.12 -10.29 1.16
C GLY A 23 9.98 -9.26 1.88
N TRP A 24 10.46 -9.64 3.06
CA TRP A 24 11.14 -8.69 3.95
C TRP A 24 12.42 -8.13 3.34
N ARG A 25 13.22 -8.98 2.73
CA ARG A 25 14.54 -8.55 2.25
C ARG A 25 14.43 -7.47 1.16
N GLU A 26 13.48 -7.65 0.24
CA GLU A 26 13.28 -6.67 -0.82
C GLU A 26 12.66 -5.39 -0.27
N LEU A 27 11.71 -5.52 0.65
CA LEU A 27 11.07 -4.35 1.25
C LEU A 27 12.04 -3.55 2.10
N ALA A 28 12.99 -4.22 2.75
CA ALA A 28 13.98 -3.53 3.57
C ALA A 28 14.81 -2.55 2.74
N LYS A 29 15.00 -2.84 1.46
CA LYS A 29 15.78 -1.97 0.57
C LYS A 29 15.08 -0.64 0.32
N VAL A 30 13.76 -0.61 0.45
CA VAL A 30 12.97 0.59 0.18
C VAL A 30 12.39 1.21 1.45
N THR A 31 12.74 0.68 2.60
CA THR A 31 12.26 1.20 3.88
C THR A 31 13.32 2.13 4.47
N PRO A 32 12.98 3.31 4.97
CA PRO A 32 11.65 3.84 5.24
C PRO A 32 11.17 4.82 4.17
N TRP A 33 11.15 4.41 2.95
CA TRP A 33 10.78 5.28 1.84
C TRP A 33 9.36 5.01 1.39
N GLY A 34 8.92 5.79 0.44
CA GLY A 34 7.62 5.60 -0.16
C GLY A 34 7.60 6.26 -1.52
N ASP A 35 6.50 6.08 -2.24
CA ASP A 35 6.34 6.71 -3.54
C ASP A 35 4.88 6.99 -3.80
N THR A 36 4.64 7.78 -4.83
CA THR A 36 3.31 8.13 -5.29
C THR A 36 3.29 7.96 -6.80
N PHE A 37 2.25 7.36 -7.32
CA PHE A 37 2.12 7.20 -8.76
C PHE A 37 0.65 7.21 -9.15
N GLU A 38 0.39 7.46 -10.43
CA GLU A 38 -0.95 7.46 -10.97
C GLU A 38 -1.26 6.12 -11.60
N GLY A 39 -2.54 5.73 -11.54
CA GLY A 39 -2.96 4.48 -12.12
C GLY A 39 -4.47 4.41 -12.19
N PHE A 40 -4.98 3.20 -12.32
CA PHE A 40 -6.40 2.96 -12.49
C PHE A 40 -6.88 1.92 -11.49
N THR A 41 -8.14 2.08 -11.07
CA THR A 41 -8.81 1.06 -10.28
C THR A 41 -9.26 -0.08 -11.18
N PRO A 42 -9.73 -1.20 -10.61
CA PRO A 42 -10.30 -2.28 -11.41
C PRO A 42 -11.43 -1.84 -12.32
N GLU A 43 -12.17 -0.81 -11.95
CA GLU A 43 -13.26 -0.29 -12.79
C GLU A 43 -12.80 0.82 -13.73
N GLY A 44 -11.50 1.11 -13.76
CA GLY A 44 -10.96 2.07 -14.73
C GLY A 44 -10.97 3.52 -14.28
N ARG A 45 -11.16 3.81 -13.00
CA ARG A 45 -11.09 5.17 -12.49
C ARG A 45 -9.66 5.64 -12.40
N ASP A 46 -9.41 6.88 -12.76
CA ASP A 46 -8.11 7.50 -12.52
C ASP A 46 -7.92 7.74 -11.05
N VAL A 47 -6.81 7.27 -10.51
CA VAL A 47 -6.52 7.43 -9.09
C VAL A 47 -5.04 7.69 -8.89
N CYS A 48 -4.72 8.18 -7.69
CA CYS A 48 -3.34 8.28 -7.21
C CYS A 48 -3.14 7.20 -6.15
N PHE A 49 -1.98 6.56 -6.21
CA PHE A 49 -1.55 5.57 -5.23
C PHE A 49 -0.42 6.17 -4.42
N GLU A 50 -0.49 6.04 -3.10
CA GLU A 50 0.63 6.37 -2.22
C GLU A 50 1.05 5.10 -1.52
N ARG A 51 2.34 4.79 -1.55
CA ARG A 51 2.88 3.65 -0.82
C ARG A 51 3.91 4.14 0.16
N ALA A 52 3.87 3.61 1.36
CA ALA A 52 4.85 3.92 2.39
C ALA A 52 5.35 2.62 3.01
N TYR A 53 6.66 2.54 3.18
CA TYR A 53 7.32 1.39 3.79
C TYR A 53 7.99 1.90 5.06
N LEU A 54 7.57 1.40 6.21
CA LEU A 54 7.98 1.94 7.49
C LEU A 54 8.46 0.82 8.39
N TRP A 55 9.45 1.12 9.23
CA TRP A 55 9.83 0.18 10.28
C TRP A 55 8.72 0.18 11.32
N GLU A 56 8.24 -1.00 11.71
CA GLU A 56 7.15 -1.08 12.69
C GLU A 56 7.58 -0.50 14.02
N ALA A 57 8.78 -0.84 14.47
CA ALA A 57 9.28 -0.37 15.75
C ALA A 57 10.73 0.09 15.65
N ALA A 58 11.63 -0.77 15.21
CA ALA A 58 13.03 -0.46 15.14
C ALA A 58 13.57 -0.71 13.75
N ALA A 59 14.55 0.10 13.35
CA ALA A 59 15.19 -0.07 12.05
C ALA A 59 15.78 -1.48 11.95
N GLY A 60 15.55 -2.13 10.82
CA GLY A 60 16.01 -3.49 10.61
C GLY A 60 15.06 -4.55 11.13
N GLY A 61 13.96 -4.15 11.74
CA GLY A 61 12.96 -5.09 12.26
C GLY A 61 11.82 -5.31 11.29
N ASP A 62 10.63 -5.53 11.82
CA ASP A 62 9.44 -5.76 11.00
C ASP A 62 9.09 -4.51 10.23
N ILE A 63 8.47 -4.69 9.07
CA ILE A 63 8.12 -3.61 8.16
C ILE A 63 6.62 -3.50 8.05
N ARG A 64 6.12 -2.27 8.13
CA ARG A 64 4.73 -1.96 7.86
C ARG A 64 4.63 -1.33 6.46
N VAL A 65 3.71 -1.86 5.66
CA VAL A 65 3.44 -1.33 4.33
C VAL A 65 2.06 -0.69 4.35
N GLU A 66 2.00 0.56 3.93
CA GLU A 66 0.73 1.29 3.86
C GLU A 66 0.48 1.66 2.40
N VAL A 67 -0.74 1.45 1.95
CA VAL A 67 -1.16 1.85 0.61
C VAL A 67 -2.41 2.69 0.74
N ALA A 68 -2.39 3.88 0.15
CA ALA A 68 -3.55 4.75 0.08
C ALA A 68 -3.89 4.97 -1.38
N VAL A 69 -5.18 5.00 -1.68
CA VAL A 69 -5.69 5.23 -3.03
C VAL A 69 -6.75 6.31 -2.95
N TYR A 70 -6.65 7.31 -3.80
CA TYR A 70 -7.61 8.41 -3.80
C TYR A 70 -7.74 8.98 -5.21
N GLU A 71 -8.87 9.66 -5.45
CA GLU A 71 -9.04 10.37 -6.69
C GLU A 71 -8.25 11.68 -6.64
N PRO A 72 -7.64 12.11 -7.76
CA PRO A 72 -6.76 13.28 -7.74
C PRO A 72 -7.42 14.55 -7.22
N GLN A 73 -8.74 14.68 -7.40
CA GLN A 73 -9.44 15.89 -6.97
C GLN A 73 -10.15 15.75 -5.63
N ALA A 74 -10.00 14.59 -4.97
CA ALA A 74 -10.71 14.33 -3.72
C ALA A 74 -9.86 13.41 -2.83
N TYR A 75 -8.62 13.81 -2.60
CA TYR A 75 -7.68 12.95 -1.87
C TYR A 75 -8.11 12.70 -0.42
N GLU A 76 -8.93 13.57 0.15
CA GLU A 76 -9.39 13.38 1.53
C GLU A 76 -10.42 12.24 1.64
N ARG A 77 -10.88 11.73 0.51
CA ARG A 77 -11.85 10.64 0.49
C ARG A 77 -11.18 9.31 0.13
N GLY A 78 -9.89 9.23 0.31
CA GLY A 78 -9.15 8.04 -0.05
C GLY A 78 -9.40 6.86 0.86
N VAL A 79 -8.93 5.70 0.42
CA VAL A 79 -8.97 4.46 1.18
C VAL A 79 -7.54 4.03 1.47
N ARG A 80 -7.28 3.60 2.70
CA ARG A 80 -5.95 3.16 3.12
C ARG A 80 -6.02 1.71 3.59
N ARG A 81 -4.99 0.95 3.23
CA ARG A 81 -4.83 -0.42 3.71
C ARG A 81 -3.41 -0.60 4.22
N VAL A 82 -3.25 -1.44 5.23
CA VAL A 82 -1.98 -1.62 5.90
C VAL A 82 -1.71 -3.11 6.06
N GLY A 83 -0.46 -3.50 5.83
CA GLY A 83 -0.01 -4.86 6.08
C GLY A 83 1.36 -4.83 6.72
N SER A 84 1.81 -5.96 7.23
CA SER A 84 3.10 -6.06 7.90
C SER A 84 3.85 -7.28 7.39
N VAL A 85 5.18 -7.17 7.35
CA VAL A 85 6.05 -8.27 6.99
C VAL A 85 7.07 -8.45 8.10
N SER A 86 7.13 -9.67 8.63
CA SER A 86 8.05 -10.00 9.70
C SER A 86 9.47 -10.19 9.15
N ARG A 87 10.44 -9.67 9.88
CA ARG A 87 11.83 -9.87 9.52
C ARG A 87 12.21 -11.35 9.47
N ASN A 88 11.55 -12.17 10.27
CA ASN A 88 11.86 -13.59 10.31
C ASN A 88 11.37 -14.34 9.09
N GLY A 89 10.84 -13.62 8.11
CA GLY A 89 10.53 -14.20 6.82
C GLY A 89 9.28 -15.03 6.78
N SER A 90 8.46 -14.92 7.78
CA SER A 90 7.26 -15.73 7.84
C SER A 90 6.03 -14.90 7.50
N ASN A 91 6.06 -14.29 6.38
CA ASN A 91 4.90 -13.53 5.90
C ASN A 91 3.97 -14.40 5.10
N GLY A 92 3.98 -15.61 5.39
CA GLY A 92 3.10 -16.51 4.66
C GLY A 92 3.63 -17.87 4.72
#